data_45491fe1b1e71b56d67b57a3930ec2d9
#
_entry.id   45491fe1b1e71b56d67b57a3930ec2d9
#
_cell.length_a   1.000
_cell.length_b   1.000
_cell.length_c   1.000
_cell.angle_alpha   90.00
_cell.angle_beta   90.00
_cell.angle_gamma   90.00
#
_symmetry.space_group_name_H-M   'P 1'
#
loop_
_entity.id
_entity.type
_entity.pdbx_description
1 polymer ?
#
loop_
_entity_poly.entity_id
_entity_poly.type
_entity_poly.pdbx_seq_one_letter_code
_entity_poly.pdbx_strand_id
1 'polypeptide(L)'
;MPENNQSNSSRRQKPQLPSLYDTGGRMMPRDKEVEEAVLGALMLEKDAYTTVCDILKPESFYEPAHQRIYEAIQSLGAAQKPIDMLTVVEQLRLNNTLDEVGGPVVISELTSRVASGAHVEFHARIVAQKYLARELITFASSIEGKAFDESNDVDDLLQEAEGKLFEISQRNVKKDVTQIDPVIGQAIEQIQSAANRTSGLSGLESGYHKLDQLTSGWQNSDLIIIAARPAMGKTAFVLSMAKNMAVNFNIPVAIFSLEMSNLQLVNRLISNVCELESQKIKSGQLTPCLLYTSDAA
;
A
#
# COMPACT_ATOMS: atom_id res chain seq x y z
N MET A 1 -44.15 42.73 -23.92
CA MET A 1 -43.21 41.60 -24.13
C MET A 1 -42.63 41.25 -22.78
N PRO A 2 -42.96 40.13 -22.16
CA PRO A 2 -42.33 39.67 -20.93
C PRO A 2 -41.16 38.75 -21.24
N GLU A 3 -40.06 39.04 -20.60
CA GLU A 3 -38.81 38.26 -20.62
C GLU A 3 -38.98 36.92 -19.92
N ASN A 4 -38.56 35.88 -20.61
CA ASN A 4 -38.65 34.50 -20.19
C ASN A 4 -37.36 34.11 -19.43
N ASN A 5 -37.43 34.10 -18.11
CA ASN A 5 -36.32 33.76 -17.23
C ASN A 5 -36.33 32.25 -17.00
N GLN A 6 -35.61 31.48 -17.85
CA GLN A 6 -35.43 30.06 -17.67
C GLN A 6 -34.33 29.82 -16.61
N SER A 7 -34.73 29.49 -15.40
CA SER A 7 -33.88 29.00 -14.34
C SER A 7 -33.39 27.59 -14.68
N ASN A 8 -32.11 27.50 -15.03
CA ASN A 8 -31.39 26.25 -15.31
C ASN A 8 -31.06 25.57 -13.98
N SER A 9 -31.95 24.72 -13.46
CA SER A 9 -31.69 23.86 -12.30
C SER A 9 -30.83 22.68 -12.73
N SER A 10 -29.54 22.77 -12.49
CA SER A 10 -28.61 21.65 -12.62
C SER A 10 -29.01 20.54 -11.61
N ARG A 11 -29.76 19.57 -12.09
CA ARG A 11 -29.96 18.31 -11.36
C ARG A 11 -28.60 17.65 -11.14
N ARG A 12 -28.11 17.71 -9.89
CA ARG A 12 -27.03 16.83 -9.43
C ARG A 12 -27.49 15.38 -9.63
N GLN A 13 -26.90 14.71 -10.59
CA GLN A 13 -27.05 13.26 -10.75
C GLN A 13 -26.52 12.61 -9.47
N LYS A 14 -27.41 11.89 -8.77
CA LYS A 14 -27.00 10.98 -7.71
C LYS A 14 -26.06 9.94 -8.33
N PRO A 15 -24.95 9.55 -7.66
CA PRO A 15 -24.14 8.46 -8.13
C PRO A 15 -25.03 7.22 -8.25
N GLN A 16 -25.19 6.72 -9.47
CA GLN A 16 -25.84 5.44 -9.72
C GLN A 16 -24.91 4.35 -9.14
N LEU A 17 -25.41 3.62 -8.16
CA LEU A 17 -24.81 2.35 -7.73
C LEU A 17 -24.68 1.46 -8.97
N PRO A 18 -23.53 0.85 -9.23
CA PRO A 18 -23.36 -0.06 -10.34
C PRO A 18 -24.43 -1.15 -10.27
N SER A 19 -25.13 -1.38 -11.39
CA SER A 19 -26.18 -2.39 -11.46
C SER A 19 -25.61 -3.77 -11.11
N LEU A 20 -26.34 -4.54 -10.33
CA LEU A 20 -25.97 -5.87 -9.78
C LEU A 20 -25.57 -6.93 -10.84
N TYR A 21 -25.58 -6.60 -12.15
CA TYR A 21 -25.47 -7.55 -13.27
C TYR A 21 -24.47 -7.15 -14.36
N ASP A 22 -23.58 -6.17 -14.13
CA ASP A 22 -22.74 -5.62 -15.19
C ASP A 22 -21.48 -6.47 -15.55
N THR A 23 -21.33 -7.65 -14.99
CA THR A 23 -20.20 -8.56 -15.24
C THR A 23 -20.64 -9.91 -15.80
N GLY A 24 -21.30 -9.91 -16.98
CA GLY A 24 -21.58 -11.16 -17.70
C GLY A 24 -22.44 -12.19 -16.93
N GLY A 25 -23.37 -11.74 -16.10
CA GLY A 25 -24.28 -12.61 -15.36
C GLY A 25 -23.69 -13.27 -14.10
N ARG A 26 -22.48 -12.89 -13.69
CA ARG A 26 -21.87 -13.39 -12.44
C ARG A 26 -22.28 -12.51 -11.26
N MET A 27 -22.63 -13.16 -10.14
CA MET A 27 -22.92 -12.43 -8.89
C MET A 27 -21.63 -11.87 -8.28
N MET A 28 -21.69 -10.62 -7.78
CA MET A 28 -20.59 -10.03 -7.04
C MET A 28 -20.25 -10.85 -5.79
N PRO A 29 -18.96 -10.98 -5.43
CA PRO A 29 -18.54 -11.68 -4.22
C PRO A 29 -19.19 -11.09 -2.97
N ARG A 30 -19.98 -11.89 -2.27
CA ARG A 30 -20.67 -11.52 -1.03
C ARG A 30 -20.75 -12.73 -0.10
N ASP A 31 -20.95 -12.47 1.17
CA ASP A 31 -21.22 -13.47 2.19
C ASP A 31 -22.10 -12.85 3.26
N LYS A 32 -23.41 -12.94 3.06
CA LYS A 32 -24.40 -12.30 3.92
C LYS A 32 -24.36 -12.84 5.35
N GLU A 33 -24.16 -14.14 5.51
CA GLU A 33 -24.13 -14.78 6.83
C GLU A 33 -22.95 -14.29 7.67
N VAL A 34 -21.78 -14.11 7.03
CA VAL A 34 -20.59 -13.58 7.70
C VAL A 34 -20.76 -12.09 8.02
N GLU A 35 -21.40 -11.30 7.15
CA GLU A 35 -21.71 -9.90 7.44
C GLU A 35 -22.64 -9.77 8.65
N GLU A 36 -23.71 -10.57 8.70
CA GLU A 36 -24.65 -10.62 9.83
C GLU A 36 -23.94 -11.04 11.13
N ALA A 37 -23.05 -12.04 11.05
CA ALA A 37 -22.26 -12.50 12.20
C ALA A 37 -21.34 -11.40 12.76
N VAL A 38 -20.69 -10.64 11.88
CA VAL A 38 -19.83 -9.51 12.31
C VAL A 38 -20.67 -8.44 13.00
N LEU A 39 -21.76 -8.01 12.39
CA LEU A 39 -22.62 -6.96 12.97
C LEU A 39 -23.23 -7.39 14.32
N GLY A 40 -23.69 -8.63 14.43
CA GLY A 40 -24.19 -9.18 15.67
C GLY A 40 -23.13 -9.25 16.77
N ALA A 41 -21.91 -9.70 16.43
CA ALA A 41 -20.80 -9.77 17.38
C ALA A 41 -20.38 -8.38 17.90
N LEU A 42 -20.38 -7.36 17.03
CA LEU A 42 -20.06 -5.98 17.40
C LEU A 42 -21.05 -5.39 18.42
N MET A 43 -22.31 -5.85 18.43
CA MET A 43 -23.32 -5.42 19.38
C MET A 43 -23.34 -6.24 20.69
N LEU A 44 -22.68 -7.40 20.71
CA LEU A 44 -22.63 -8.29 21.87
C LEU A 44 -21.36 -8.11 22.72
N GLU A 45 -20.21 -7.85 22.08
CA GLU A 45 -18.91 -7.81 22.75
C GLU A 45 -18.32 -6.39 22.74
N LYS A 46 -17.95 -5.89 23.92
CA LYS A 46 -17.47 -4.51 24.12
C LYS A 46 -16.22 -4.17 23.32
N ASP A 47 -15.30 -5.13 23.20
CA ASP A 47 -13.98 -4.90 22.58
C ASP A 47 -13.93 -5.29 21.09
N ALA A 48 -15.03 -5.87 20.58
CA ALA A 48 -15.11 -6.31 19.19
C ALA A 48 -14.91 -5.15 18.20
N TYR A 49 -15.44 -3.97 18.50
CA TYR A 49 -15.30 -2.81 17.62
C TYR A 49 -13.85 -2.36 17.47
N THR A 50 -13.08 -2.32 18.57
CA THR A 50 -11.65 -1.91 18.51
C THR A 50 -10.81 -2.85 17.67
N THR A 51 -11.17 -4.13 17.65
CA THR A 51 -10.48 -5.14 16.82
C THR A 51 -10.82 -5.01 15.33
N VAL A 52 -12.03 -4.55 15.02
CA VAL A 52 -12.59 -4.58 13.65
C VAL A 52 -12.52 -3.22 12.94
N CYS A 53 -12.46 -2.11 13.68
CA CYS A 53 -12.53 -0.75 13.13
C CYS A 53 -11.40 -0.42 12.13
N ASP A 54 -10.23 -1.05 12.26
CA ASP A 54 -9.11 -0.88 11.32
C ASP A 54 -9.22 -1.80 10.08
N ILE A 55 -10.07 -2.82 10.14
CA ILE A 55 -10.24 -3.83 9.07
C ILE A 55 -11.39 -3.47 8.15
N LEU A 56 -12.51 -3.01 8.71
CA LEU A 56 -13.75 -2.77 7.99
C LEU A 56 -14.12 -1.29 7.91
N LYS A 57 -14.78 -0.97 6.80
CA LYS A 57 -15.46 0.30 6.57
C LYS A 57 -16.92 0.02 6.22
N PRO A 58 -17.82 1.02 6.27
CA PRO A 58 -19.21 0.82 5.86
C PRO A 58 -19.35 0.20 4.46
N GLU A 59 -18.51 0.66 3.51
CA GLU A 59 -18.49 0.17 2.12
C GLU A 59 -18.01 -1.28 2.00
N SER A 60 -17.41 -1.84 3.06
CA SER A 60 -16.96 -3.24 3.07
C SER A 60 -18.12 -4.22 3.06
N PHE A 61 -19.30 -3.80 3.49
CA PHE A 61 -20.51 -4.60 3.47
C PHE A 61 -21.18 -4.55 2.11
N TYR A 62 -21.75 -5.67 1.68
CA TYR A 62 -22.47 -5.76 0.41
C TYR A 62 -23.90 -5.23 0.52
N GLU A 63 -24.61 -5.62 1.58
CA GLU A 63 -26.01 -5.23 1.79
C GLU A 63 -26.09 -3.76 2.27
N PRO A 64 -26.87 -2.89 1.61
CA PRO A 64 -27.01 -1.50 2.04
C PRO A 64 -27.49 -1.33 3.49
N ALA A 65 -28.36 -2.23 3.95
CA ALA A 65 -28.80 -2.25 5.33
C ALA A 65 -27.63 -2.48 6.31
N HIS A 66 -26.72 -3.40 6.00
CA HIS A 66 -25.53 -3.68 6.79
C HIS A 66 -24.56 -2.50 6.81
N GLN A 67 -24.42 -1.79 5.69
CA GLN A 67 -23.61 -0.56 5.62
C GLN A 67 -24.15 0.49 6.60
N ARG A 68 -25.47 0.72 6.62
CA ARG A 68 -26.11 1.68 7.54
C ARG A 68 -25.97 1.29 9.01
N ILE A 69 -26.07 0.00 9.32
CA ILE A 69 -25.85 -0.50 10.68
C ILE A 69 -24.40 -0.24 11.10
N TYR A 70 -23.44 -0.54 10.22
CA TYR A 70 -22.02 -0.33 10.54
C TYR A 70 -21.66 1.16 10.63
N GLU A 71 -22.24 2.04 9.82
CA GLU A 71 -22.12 3.51 9.96
C GLU A 71 -22.60 3.99 11.35
N ALA A 72 -23.72 3.46 11.83
CA ALA A 72 -24.24 3.79 13.17
C ALA A 72 -23.27 3.28 14.27
N ILE A 73 -22.75 2.06 14.14
CA ILE A 73 -21.75 1.48 15.05
C ILE A 73 -20.47 2.31 15.04
N GLN A 74 -19.98 2.70 13.88
CA GLN A 74 -18.79 3.54 13.72
C GLN A 74 -18.98 4.92 14.38
N SER A 75 -20.16 5.52 14.23
CA SER A 75 -20.50 6.81 14.86
C SER A 75 -20.51 6.71 16.39
N LEU A 76 -21.04 5.61 16.94
CA LEU A 76 -21.03 5.33 18.38
C LEU A 76 -19.61 5.10 18.89
N GLY A 77 -18.80 4.31 18.17
CA GLY A 77 -17.41 4.04 18.52
C GLY A 77 -16.54 5.29 18.51
N ALA A 78 -16.68 6.15 17.50
CA ALA A 78 -15.98 7.44 17.42
C ALA A 78 -16.38 8.39 18.57
N ALA A 79 -17.63 8.33 19.03
CA ALA A 79 -18.13 9.08 20.18
C ALA A 79 -17.83 8.42 21.54
N GLN A 80 -17.11 7.29 21.56
CA GLN A 80 -16.81 6.47 22.74
C GLN A 80 -18.06 6.10 23.55
N LYS A 81 -19.18 5.89 22.86
CA LYS A 81 -20.43 5.42 23.46
C LYS A 81 -20.49 3.90 23.45
N PRO A 82 -21.24 3.28 24.38
CA PRO A 82 -21.49 1.83 24.35
C PRO A 82 -22.12 1.42 23.02
N ILE A 83 -21.65 0.29 22.47
CA ILE A 83 -22.20 -0.30 21.25
C ILE A 83 -23.01 -1.52 21.67
N ASP A 84 -24.32 -1.41 21.66
CA ASP A 84 -25.28 -2.46 21.92
C ASP A 84 -26.52 -2.29 21.05
N MET A 85 -27.43 -3.27 21.10
CA MET A 85 -28.64 -3.26 20.29
C MET A 85 -29.48 -1.98 20.48
N LEU A 86 -29.57 -1.46 21.70
CA LEU A 86 -30.42 -0.30 22.00
C LEU A 86 -29.78 0.99 21.49
N THR A 87 -28.49 1.17 21.72
CA THR A 87 -27.75 2.35 21.27
C THR A 87 -27.66 2.42 19.75
N VAL A 88 -27.49 1.27 19.06
CA VAL A 88 -27.49 1.19 17.60
C VAL A 88 -28.87 1.54 17.03
N VAL A 89 -29.97 1.02 17.59
CA VAL A 89 -31.32 1.39 17.16
C VAL A 89 -31.57 2.88 17.34
N GLU A 90 -31.16 3.47 18.48
CA GLU A 90 -31.30 4.90 18.71
C GLU A 90 -30.49 5.73 17.75
N GLN A 91 -29.24 5.32 17.46
CA GLN A 91 -28.39 6.01 16.49
C GLN A 91 -28.97 5.94 15.06
N LEU A 92 -29.51 4.79 14.65
CA LEU A 92 -30.21 4.63 13.37
C LEU A 92 -31.46 5.50 13.27
N ARG A 93 -32.18 5.67 14.40
CA ARG A 93 -33.35 6.57 14.48
C ARG A 93 -32.92 8.02 14.32
N LEU A 94 -31.84 8.46 14.99
CA LEU A 94 -31.30 9.81 14.86
C LEU A 94 -30.82 10.10 13.44
N ASN A 95 -30.27 9.09 12.77
CA ASN A 95 -29.84 9.18 11.37
C ASN A 95 -31.00 9.10 10.36
N ASN A 96 -32.24 8.84 10.79
CA ASN A 96 -33.43 8.58 9.97
C ASN A 96 -33.24 7.40 8.98
N THR A 97 -32.42 6.40 9.34
CA THR A 97 -32.13 5.21 8.51
C THR A 97 -32.69 3.93 9.08
N LEU A 98 -33.42 3.98 10.20
CA LEU A 98 -33.95 2.79 10.87
C LEU A 98 -34.94 2.00 10.00
N ASP A 99 -35.78 2.70 9.23
CA ASP A 99 -36.77 2.07 8.34
C ASP A 99 -36.09 1.43 7.11
N GLU A 100 -34.98 2.01 6.62
CA GLU A 100 -34.19 1.46 5.51
C GLU A 100 -33.53 0.11 5.89
N VAL A 101 -33.20 -0.06 7.16
CA VAL A 101 -32.60 -1.29 7.69
C VAL A 101 -33.63 -2.40 7.94
N GLY A 102 -34.94 -2.06 8.03
CA GLY A 102 -36.02 -3.00 8.33
C GLY A 102 -36.46 -2.97 9.78
N GLY A 103 -36.13 -1.90 10.52
CA GLY A 103 -36.62 -1.65 11.88
C GLY A 103 -35.83 -2.39 12.96
N PRO A 104 -36.27 -2.25 14.25
CA PRO A 104 -35.58 -2.83 15.41
C PRO A 104 -35.52 -4.36 15.39
N VAL A 105 -36.48 -5.01 14.72
CA VAL A 105 -36.58 -6.47 14.63
C VAL A 105 -35.33 -7.05 13.96
N VAL A 106 -34.87 -6.46 12.86
CA VAL A 106 -33.66 -6.92 12.14
C VAL A 106 -32.43 -6.83 13.04
N ILE A 107 -32.29 -5.75 13.81
CA ILE A 107 -31.17 -5.59 14.76
C ILE A 107 -31.21 -6.68 15.84
N SER A 108 -32.42 -7.01 16.35
CA SER A 108 -32.61 -8.09 17.32
C SER A 108 -32.28 -9.47 16.73
N GLU A 109 -32.62 -9.72 15.47
CA GLU A 109 -32.28 -10.96 14.78
C GLU A 109 -30.78 -11.13 14.60
N LEU A 110 -30.05 -10.05 14.21
CA LEU A 110 -28.60 -10.08 14.07
C LEU A 110 -27.89 -10.48 15.37
N THR A 111 -28.35 -9.93 16.51
CA THR A 111 -27.75 -10.27 17.81
C THR A 111 -28.12 -11.68 18.27
N SER A 112 -29.32 -12.19 17.92
CA SER A 112 -29.77 -13.54 18.33
C SER A 112 -29.08 -14.67 17.53
N ARG A 113 -28.59 -14.41 16.32
CA ARG A 113 -27.90 -15.40 15.48
C ARG A 113 -26.47 -15.67 15.89
N VAL A 114 -25.84 -14.78 16.65
CA VAL A 114 -24.44 -14.89 17.06
C VAL A 114 -24.36 -15.47 18.47
N ALA A 115 -23.76 -16.65 18.59
CA ALA A 115 -23.58 -17.31 19.88
C ALA A 115 -22.30 -16.80 20.61
N SER A 116 -21.30 -16.31 19.91
CA SER A 116 -20.04 -15.79 20.47
C SER A 116 -19.31 -14.91 19.43
N GLY A 117 -18.74 -13.79 19.87
CA GLY A 117 -17.89 -12.93 19.06
C GLY A 117 -16.42 -13.35 19.00
N ALA A 118 -16.05 -14.49 19.57
CA ALA A 118 -14.66 -14.96 19.68
C ALA A 118 -13.88 -14.98 18.35
N HIS A 119 -14.58 -15.02 17.20
CA HIS A 119 -13.96 -15.06 15.88
C HIS A 119 -14.29 -13.83 15.01
N VAL A 120 -14.71 -12.73 15.63
CA VAL A 120 -15.15 -11.52 14.92
C VAL A 120 -14.06 -10.98 13.99
N GLU A 121 -12.81 -11.00 14.40
CA GLU A 121 -11.69 -10.57 13.58
C GLU A 121 -11.53 -11.43 12.31
N PHE A 122 -11.63 -12.75 12.44
CA PHE A 122 -11.56 -13.65 11.31
C PHE A 122 -12.71 -13.42 10.32
N HIS A 123 -13.94 -13.26 10.83
CA HIS A 123 -15.10 -12.93 10.01
C HIS A 123 -14.96 -11.56 9.34
N ALA A 124 -14.46 -10.55 10.05
CA ALA A 124 -14.18 -9.23 9.49
C ALA A 124 -13.18 -9.30 8.32
N ARG A 125 -12.15 -10.13 8.44
CA ARG A 125 -11.19 -10.36 7.35
C ARG A 125 -11.82 -11.01 6.12
N ILE A 126 -12.80 -11.92 6.29
CA ILE A 126 -13.56 -12.50 5.18
C ILE A 126 -14.37 -11.42 4.46
N VAL A 127 -15.08 -10.56 5.22
CA VAL A 127 -15.85 -9.44 4.64
C VAL A 127 -14.93 -8.50 3.87
N ALA A 128 -13.77 -8.13 4.44
CA ALA A 128 -12.77 -7.29 3.79
C ALA A 128 -12.22 -7.90 2.49
N GLN A 129 -11.97 -9.23 2.47
CA GLN A 129 -11.54 -9.93 1.26
C GLN A 129 -12.61 -9.91 0.16
N LYS A 130 -13.89 -10.09 0.53
CA LYS A 130 -14.99 -10.00 -0.44
C LYS A 130 -15.14 -8.57 -0.98
N TYR A 131 -14.97 -7.57 -0.15
CA TYR A 131 -14.96 -6.17 -0.57
C TYR A 131 -13.82 -5.87 -1.54
N LEU A 132 -12.60 -6.28 -1.21
CA LEU A 132 -11.44 -6.13 -2.10
C LEU A 132 -11.67 -6.79 -3.47
N ALA A 133 -12.27 -7.98 -3.48
CA ALA A 133 -12.62 -8.65 -4.72
C ALA A 133 -13.65 -7.85 -5.54
N ARG A 134 -14.64 -7.23 -4.89
CA ARG A 134 -15.61 -6.33 -5.56
C ARG A 134 -14.94 -5.08 -6.12
N GLU A 135 -14.04 -4.44 -5.35
CA GLU A 135 -13.27 -3.28 -5.82
C GLU A 135 -12.45 -3.63 -7.07
N LEU A 136 -11.77 -4.79 -7.07
CA LEU A 136 -11.00 -5.26 -8.23
C LEU A 136 -11.88 -5.53 -9.46
N ILE A 137 -13.05 -6.13 -9.27
CA ILE A 137 -14.00 -6.38 -10.36
C ILE A 137 -14.52 -5.05 -10.93
N THR A 138 -14.92 -4.12 -10.08
CA THR A 138 -15.42 -2.80 -10.49
C THR A 138 -14.33 -2.02 -11.23
N PHE A 139 -13.12 -2.06 -10.72
CA PHE A 139 -11.95 -1.44 -11.35
C PHE A 139 -11.68 -2.05 -12.73
N ALA A 140 -11.64 -3.39 -12.84
CA ALA A 140 -11.40 -4.08 -14.12
C ALA A 140 -12.48 -3.71 -15.17
N SER A 141 -13.76 -3.68 -14.78
CA SER A 141 -14.85 -3.28 -15.67
C SER A 141 -14.76 -1.79 -16.07
N SER A 142 -14.29 -0.93 -15.19
CA SER A 142 -14.07 0.49 -15.52
C SER A 142 -12.95 0.66 -16.54
N ILE A 143 -11.83 -0.04 -16.37
CA ILE A 143 -10.70 -0.01 -17.32
C ILE A 143 -11.11 -0.60 -18.65
N GLU A 144 -11.84 -1.74 -18.64
CA GLU A 144 -12.38 -2.36 -19.86
C GLU A 144 -13.24 -1.35 -20.64
N GLY A 145 -14.21 -0.71 -19.96
CA GLY A 145 -15.09 0.27 -20.61
C GLY A 145 -14.33 1.46 -21.21
N LYS A 146 -13.30 1.96 -20.51
CA LYS A 146 -12.45 3.06 -21.01
C LYS A 146 -11.56 2.64 -22.18
N ALA A 147 -11.09 1.39 -22.20
CA ALA A 147 -10.24 0.86 -23.26
C ALA A 147 -10.99 0.66 -24.58
N PHE A 148 -12.32 0.46 -24.56
CA PHE A 148 -13.15 0.46 -25.76
C PHE A 148 -13.44 1.85 -26.33
N ASP A 149 -13.18 2.91 -25.57
CA ASP A 149 -13.38 4.28 -26.02
C ASP A 149 -12.08 4.80 -26.66
N GLU A 150 -12.07 4.87 -27.98
CA GLU A 150 -10.91 5.32 -28.78
C GLU A 150 -10.49 6.79 -28.51
N SER A 151 -11.29 7.55 -27.76
CA SER A 151 -10.95 8.92 -27.38
C SER A 151 -9.94 9.02 -26.23
N ASN A 152 -9.73 7.92 -25.47
CA ASN A 152 -8.79 7.87 -24.37
C ASN A 152 -7.37 7.54 -24.85
N ASP A 153 -6.39 8.28 -24.33
CA ASP A 153 -4.99 7.93 -24.56
C ASP A 153 -4.61 6.67 -23.76
N VAL A 154 -3.93 5.75 -24.42
CA VAL A 154 -3.55 4.46 -23.81
C VAL A 154 -2.52 4.65 -22.69
N ASP A 155 -1.62 5.61 -22.83
CA ASP A 155 -0.59 5.89 -21.81
C ASP A 155 -1.22 6.50 -20.55
N ASP A 156 -2.20 7.40 -20.70
CA ASP A 156 -2.98 7.95 -19.59
C ASP A 156 -3.79 6.87 -18.89
N LEU A 157 -4.39 5.95 -19.66
CA LEU A 157 -5.16 4.83 -19.11
C LEU A 157 -4.29 3.85 -18.30
N LEU A 158 -3.08 3.58 -18.78
CA LEU A 158 -2.11 2.75 -18.06
C LEU A 158 -1.70 3.42 -16.74
N GLN A 159 -1.42 4.71 -16.75
CA GLN A 159 -1.04 5.44 -15.53
C GLN A 159 -2.19 5.47 -14.51
N GLU A 160 -3.44 5.66 -14.96
CA GLU A 160 -4.62 5.58 -14.09
C GLU A 160 -4.77 4.17 -13.49
N ALA A 161 -4.56 3.12 -14.30
CA ALA A 161 -4.65 1.74 -13.87
C ALA A 161 -3.59 1.40 -12.81
N GLU A 162 -2.34 1.80 -13.02
CA GLU A 162 -1.25 1.62 -12.06
C GLU A 162 -1.53 2.34 -10.74
N GLY A 163 -1.96 3.59 -10.80
CA GLY A 163 -2.30 4.39 -9.62
C GLY A 163 -3.44 3.75 -8.80
N LYS A 164 -4.49 3.26 -9.47
CA LYS A 164 -5.62 2.65 -8.79
C LYS A 164 -5.30 1.29 -8.18
N LEU A 165 -4.53 0.45 -8.89
CA LEU A 165 -4.04 -0.82 -8.35
C LEU A 165 -3.14 -0.60 -7.13
N PHE A 166 -2.30 0.42 -7.16
CA PHE A 166 -1.46 0.78 -6.03
C PHE A 166 -2.29 1.21 -4.81
N GLU A 167 -3.33 2.05 -4.99
CA GLU A 167 -4.24 2.42 -3.91
C GLU A 167 -4.92 1.20 -3.27
N ILE A 168 -5.46 0.28 -4.11
CA ILE A 168 -6.11 -0.94 -3.65
C ILE A 168 -5.12 -1.82 -2.88
N SER A 169 -3.90 -1.95 -3.38
CA SER A 169 -2.83 -2.72 -2.73
C SER A 169 -2.41 -2.11 -1.38
N GLN A 170 -2.22 -0.79 -1.32
CA GLN A 170 -1.83 -0.11 -0.07
C GLN A 170 -2.88 -0.22 1.03
N ARG A 171 -4.17 -0.19 0.69
CA ARG A 171 -5.25 -0.36 1.66
C ARG A 171 -5.25 -1.74 2.31
N ASN A 172 -4.69 -2.75 1.61
CA ASN A 172 -4.61 -4.13 2.08
C ASN A 172 -3.30 -4.44 2.82
N VAL A 173 -2.34 -3.49 2.86
CA VAL A 173 -1.13 -3.66 3.67
C VAL A 173 -1.55 -3.61 5.14
N LYS A 174 -1.54 -4.76 5.77
CA LYS A 174 -1.78 -4.93 7.20
C LYS A 174 -0.84 -3.99 7.95
N LYS A 175 -1.37 -3.10 8.74
CA LYS A 175 -0.65 -2.57 9.90
C LYS A 175 -0.65 -3.70 10.93
N ASP A 176 0.23 -4.67 10.75
CA ASP A 176 0.43 -5.68 11.78
C ASP A 176 0.99 -4.97 13.02
N VAL A 177 0.12 -4.75 13.99
CA VAL A 177 0.55 -4.39 15.33
C VAL A 177 1.26 -5.63 15.89
N THR A 178 2.58 -5.61 15.83
CA THR A 178 3.40 -6.71 16.34
C THR A 178 3.55 -6.53 17.85
N GLN A 179 3.26 -7.56 18.63
CA GLN A 179 3.58 -7.56 20.06
C GLN A 179 5.08 -7.30 20.23
N ILE A 180 5.44 -6.55 21.28
CA ILE A 180 6.82 -6.12 21.49
C ILE A 180 7.77 -7.28 21.84
N ASP A 181 7.26 -8.35 22.49
CA ASP A 181 8.08 -9.48 22.96
C ASP A 181 8.85 -10.18 21.85
N PRO A 182 8.26 -10.58 20.69
CA PRO A 182 9.02 -11.14 19.57
C PRO A 182 10.05 -10.16 19.00
N VAL A 183 9.73 -8.84 19.00
CA VAL A 183 10.63 -7.80 18.49
C VAL A 183 11.85 -7.63 19.40
N ILE A 184 11.67 -7.71 20.72
CA ILE A 184 12.77 -7.72 21.68
C ILE A 184 13.71 -8.92 21.45
N GLY A 185 13.14 -10.11 21.22
CA GLY A 185 13.93 -11.30 20.88
C GLY A 185 14.79 -11.10 19.65
N GLN A 186 14.22 -10.59 18.57
CA GLN A 186 14.95 -10.27 17.33
C GLN A 186 16.02 -9.19 17.55
N ALA A 187 15.74 -8.15 18.34
CA ALA A 187 16.71 -7.11 18.65
C ALA A 187 17.92 -7.66 19.43
N ILE A 188 17.69 -8.56 20.39
CA ILE A 188 18.75 -9.21 21.15
C ILE A 188 19.62 -10.10 20.23
N GLU A 189 19.00 -10.87 19.33
CA GLU A 189 19.73 -11.67 18.34
C GLU A 189 20.56 -10.79 17.40
N GLN A 190 20.05 -9.65 16.95
CA GLN A 190 20.81 -8.68 16.17
C GLN A 190 22.02 -8.13 16.91
N ILE A 191 21.85 -7.77 18.18
CA ILE A 191 22.95 -7.26 19.04
C ILE A 191 24.01 -8.37 19.23
N GLN A 192 23.60 -9.60 19.49
CA GLN A 192 24.53 -10.72 19.65
C GLN A 192 25.28 -11.05 18.36
N SER A 193 24.58 -11.03 17.21
CA SER A 193 25.22 -11.25 15.92
C SER A 193 26.17 -10.13 15.51
N ALA A 194 25.86 -8.88 15.88
CA ALA A 194 26.76 -7.74 15.70
C ALA A 194 28.02 -7.84 16.58
N ALA A 195 27.87 -8.28 17.82
CA ALA A 195 29.00 -8.50 18.73
C ALA A 195 29.97 -9.59 18.26
N ASN A 196 29.47 -10.59 17.54
CA ASN A 196 30.26 -11.69 17.01
C ASN A 196 30.92 -11.38 15.64
N ARG A 197 30.62 -10.25 15.01
CA ARG A 197 31.25 -9.85 13.74
C ARG A 197 32.64 -9.30 13.98
N THR A 198 33.63 -9.85 13.32
CA THR A 198 35.04 -9.45 13.42
C THR A 198 35.31 -8.05 12.81
N SER A 199 34.43 -7.54 11.96
CA SER A 199 34.54 -6.21 11.32
C SER A 199 34.13 -5.05 12.26
N GLY A 200 33.43 -5.30 13.36
CA GLY A 200 32.92 -4.26 14.25
C GLY A 200 31.82 -3.38 13.62
N LEU A 201 31.31 -3.72 12.45
CA LEU A 201 30.26 -3.00 11.74
C LEU A 201 28.92 -3.73 11.89
N SER A 202 27.88 -2.98 12.24
CA SER A 202 26.52 -3.53 12.36
C SER A 202 25.76 -3.54 11.03
N GLY A 203 26.10 -2.62 10.12
CA GLY A 203 25.47 -2.43 8.83
C GLY A 203 26.26 -2.94 7.64
N LEU A 204 25.81 -2.58 6.41
CA LEU A 204 26.45 -2.91 5.14
C LEU A 204 27.68 -2.00 4.93
N GLU A 205 28.79 -2.59 4.51
CA GLU A 205 30.04 -1.90 4.26
C GLU A 205 29.96 -1.07 2.97
N SER A 206 30.34 0.21 3.02
CA SER A 206 30.39 1.10 1.84
C SER A 206 31.69 0.96 1.05
N GLY A 207 32.70 0.35 1.66
CA GLY A 207 34.05 0.28 1.13
C GLY A 207 34.89 1.55 1.38
N TYR A 208 34.39 2.50 2.15
CA TYR A 208 35.12 3.66 2.63
C TYR A 208 35.32 3.58 4.13
N HIS A 209 36.46 3.08 4.56
CA HIS A 209 36.76 2.75 5.94
C HIS A 209 36.40 3.85 6.97
N LYS A 210 36.74 5.10 6.68
CA LYS A 210 36.40 6.23 7.58
C LYS A 210 34.88 6.49 7.64
N LEU A 211 34.19 6.31 6.54
CA LEU A 211 32.73 6.46 6.49
C LEU A 211 32.06 5.32 7.25
N ASP A 212 32.52 4.10 7.04
CA ASP A 212 32.02 2.90 7.71
C ASP A 212 32.23 2.98 9.22
N GLN A 213 33.38 3.51 9.69
CA GLN A 213 33.61 3.73 11.10
C GLN A 213 32.67 4.79 11.72
N LEU A 214 32.30 5.83 10.98
CA LEU A 214 31.41 6.89 11.47
C LEU A 214 29.94 6.46 11.49
N THR A 215 29.53 5.65 10.50
CA THR A 215 28.12 5.24 10.33
C THR A 215 27.84 3.84 10.91
N SER A 216 28.87 3.09 11.30
CA SER A 216 28.79 1.66 11.61
C SER A 216 28.25 0.82 10.44
N GLY A 217 28.44 1.29 9.18
CA GLY A 217 27.86 0.76 7.96
C GLY A 217 26.42 1.22 7.72
N TRP A 218 25.92 0.97 6.50
CA TRP A 218 24.56 1.32 6.12
C TRP A 218 23.54 0.35 6.74
N GLN A 219 22.56 0.88 7.49
CA GLN A 219 21.55 0.05 8.11
C GLN A 219 20.41 -0.29 7.14
N ASN A 220 19.76 -1.43 7.34
CA ASN A 220 18.58 -1.77 6.57
C ASN A 220 17.45 -0.76 6.81
N SER A 221 16.68 -0.46 5.77
CA SER A 221 15.56 0.51 5.78
C SER A 221 15.94 1.98 5.90
N ASP A 222 17.25 2.33 5.93
CA ASP A 222 17.68 3.72 5.94
C ASP A 222 17.55 4.38 4.58
N LEU A 223 17.09 5.62 4.57
CA LEU A 223 17.17 6.53 3.43
C LEU A 223 18.40 7.42 3.56
N ILE A 224 19.43 7.20 2.72
CA ILE A 224 20.67 7.95 2.77
C ILE A 224 20.70 8.99 1.64
N ILE A 225 20.82 10.26 1.98
CA ILE A 225 20.84 11.37 1.03
C ILE A 225 22.26 11.90 0.90
N ILE A 226 22.80 11.83 -0.33
CA ILE A 226 24.13 12.38 -0.69
C ILE A 226 23.94 13.58 -1.60
N ALA A 227 24.32 14.75 -1.11
CA ALA A 227 24.23 16.00 -1.86
C ALA A 227 25.62 16.59 -2.10
N ALA A 228 25.82 17.17 -3.28
CA ALA A 228 27.04 17.89 -3.63
C ALA A 228 26.73 18.96 -4.67
N ARG A 229 27.58 20.00 -4.74
CA ARG A 229 27.47 21.00 -5.81
C ARG A 229 27.73 20.34 -7.18
N PRO A 230 27.25 20.94 -8.29
CA PRO A 230 27.54 20.44 -9.62
C PRO A 230 29.03 20.23 -9.84
N ALA A 231 29.39 19.18 -10.56
CA ALA A 231 30.77 18.79 -10.88
C ALA A 231 31.68 18.36 -9.70
N MET A 232 31.16 18.22 -8.49
CA MET A 232 31.95 17.79 -7.32
C MET A 232 32.08 16.25 -7.19
N GLY A 233 31.67 15.50 -8.20
CA GLY A 233 31.87 14.05 -8.24
C GLY A 233 30.80 13.20 -7.50
N LYS A 234 29.62 13.75 -7.19
CA LYS A 234 28.50 13.01 -6.53
C LYS A 234 28.28 11.63 -7.16
N THR A 235 28.04 11.57 -8.47
CA THR A 235 27.77 10.31 -9.19
C THR A 235 28.96 9.37 -9.19
N ALA A 236 30.18 9.89 -9.30
CA ALA A 236 31.41 9.08 -9.24
C ALA A 236 31.57 8.42 -7.87
N PHE A 237 31.31 9.15 -6.79
CA PHE A 237 31.34 8.64 -5.43
C PHE A 237 30.32 7.52 -5.20
N VAL A 238 29.04 7.74 -5.63
CA VAL A 238 27.97 6.75 -5.49
C VAL A 238 28.27 5.49 -6.29
N LEU A 239 28.77 5.62 -7.54
CA LEU A 239 29.17 4.48 -8.37
C LEU A 239 30.35 3.70 -7.78
N SER A 240 31.35 4.40 -7.22
CA SER A 240 32.48 3.74 -6.55
C SER A 240 32.02 2.96 -5.31
N MET A 241 31.09 3.52 -4.53
CA MET A 241 30.49 2.82 -3.39
C MET A 241 29.70 1.61 -3.85
N ALA A 242 28.82 1.76 -4.86
CA ALA A 242 28.06 0.68 -5.45
C ALA A 242 28.95 -0.47 -5.96
N LYS A 243 30.06 -0.12 -6.65
CA LYS A 243 31.09 -1.07 -7.08
C LYS A 243 31.72 -1.81 -5.88
N ASN A 244 32.12 -1.08 -4.85
CA ASN A 244 32.72 -1.69 -3.67
C ASN A 244 31.76 -2.68 -3.01
N MET A 245 30.48 -2.30 -2.83
CA MET A 245 29.46 -3.17 -2.26
C MET A 245 29.23 -4.41 -3.11
N ALA A 246 29.11 -4.26 -4.43
CA ALA A 246 28.83 -5.37 -5.33
C ALA A 246 30.01 -6.32 -5.52
N VAL A 247 31.22 -5.78 -5.72
CA VAL A 247 32.41 -6.57 -6.08
C VAL A 247 33.18 -7.05 -4.85
N ASN A 248 33.43 -6.17 -3.87
CA ASN A 248 34.27 -6.50 -2.72
C ASN A 248 33.48 -7.24 -1.62
N PHE A 249 32.20 -6.90 -1.47
CA PHE A 249 31.37 -7.45 -0.38
C PHE A 249 30.24 -8.36 -0.87
N ASN A 250 30.13 -8.56 -2.19
CA ASN A 250 29.13 -9.43 -2.81
C ASN A 250 27.68 -9.07 -2.43
N ILE A 251 27.40 -7.78 -2.27
CA ILE A 251 26.09 -7.23 -1.93
C ILE A 251 25.39 -6.80 -3.22
N PRO A 252 24.18 -7.32 -3.54
CA PRO A 252 23.47 -6.92 -4.74
C PRO A 252 23.05 -5.44 -4.67
N VAL A 253 23.32 -4.69 -5.73
CA VAL A 253 23.05 -3.24 -5.84
C VAL A 253 22.22 -2.97 -7.08
N ALA A 254 21.12 -2.23 -6.94
CA ALA A 254 20.33 -1.71 -8.05
C ALA A 254 20.54 -0.20 -8.19
N ILE A 255 20.72 0.28 -9.41
CA ILE A 255 20.96 1.70 -9.70
C ILE A 255 19.85 2.21 -10.62
N PHE A 256 19.12 3.24 -10.16
CA PHE A 256 18.12 3.96 -10.93
C PHE A 256 18.65 5.36 -11.26
N SER A 257 18.72 5.72 -12.52
CA SER A 257 19.24 7.02 -12.96
C SER A 257 18.24 7.73 -13.85
N LEU A 258 17.91 8.97 -13.46
CA LEU A 258 17.07 9.88 -14.25
C LEU A 258 17.87 10.90 -15.07
N GLU A 259 19.19 11.03 -14.81
CA GLU A 259 20.05 12.03 -15.43
C GLU A 259 20.95 11.42 -16.52
N MET A 260 21.43 10.18 -16.31
CA MET A 260 22.42 9.53 -17.15
C MET A 260 21.91 8.24 -17.75
N SER A 261 22.27 7.95 -19.00
CA SER A 261 21.97 6.66 -19.63
C SER A 261 22.77 5.52 -19.01
N ASN A 262 22.26 4.30 -19.13
CA ASN A 262 22.91 3.09 -18.63
C ASN A 262 24.35 2.94 -19.19
N LEU A 263 24.54 3.23 -20.47
CA LEU A 263 25.86 3.18 -21.10
C LEU A 263 26.86 4.18 -20.49
N GLN A 264 26.41 5.38 -20.14
CA GLN A 264 27.23 6.37 -19.46
C GLN A 264 27.62 5.95 -18.05
N LEU A 265 26.74 5.30 -17.31
CA LEU A 265 27.03 4.75 -15.99
C LEU A 265 28.06 3.63 -16.08
N VAL A 266 27.88 2.68 -17.01
CA VAL A 266 28.82 1.58 -17.24
C VAL A 266 30.18 2.10 -17.64
N ASN A 267 30.29 3.06 -18.56
CA ASN A 267 31.56 3.66 -18.94
C ASN A 267 32.28 4.31 -17.76
N ARG A 268 31.56 4.93 -16.83
CA ARG A 268 32.14 5.48 -15.60
C ARG A 268 32.60 4.39 -14.65
N LEU A 269 31.85 3.26 -14.53
CA LEU A 269 32.30 2.11 -13.75
C LEU A 269 33.58 1.51 -14.32
N ILE A 270 33.64 1.31 -15.63
CA ILE A 270 34.87 0.83 -16.32
C ILE A 270 36.03 1.79 -16.09
N SER A 271 35.83 3.10 -16.26
CA SER A 271 36.86 4.10 -15.93
C SER A 271 37.38 3.98 -14.50
N ASN A 272 36.47 3.71 -13.55
CA ASN A 272 36.81 3.61 -12.14
C ASN A 272 37.56 2.30 -11.82
N VAL A 273 37.14 1.18 -12.40
CA VAL A 273 37.73 -0.13 -12.15
C VAL A 273 39.08 -0.27 -12.82
N CYS A 274 39.19 0.16 -14.10
CA CYS A 274 40.37 0.02 -14.89
C CYS A 274 41.35 1.22 -14.73
N GLU A 275 41.04 2.20 -13.88
CA GLU A 275 41.79 3.44 -13.69
C GLU A 275 42.09 4.20 -14.99
N LEU A 276 41.13 4.11 -15.96
CA LEU A 276 41.26 4.73 -17.28
C LEU A 276 40.73 6.16 -17.29
N GLU A 277 41.43 7.04 -17.99
CA GLU A 277 40.91 8.38 -18.24
C GLU A 277 39.65 8.33 -19.10
N SER A 278 38.55 8.88 -18.59
CA SER A 278 37.24 8.90 -19.29
C SER A 278 37.32 9.51 -20.69
N GLN A 279 38.32 10.37 -20.95
CA GLN A 279 38.53 10.99 -22.24
C GLN A 279 39.07 10.00 -23.29
N LYS A 280 39.92 9.05 -22.88
CA LYS A 280 40.44 7.98 -23.75
C LYS A 280 39.36 6.99 -24.15
N ILE A 281 38.41 6.67 -23.22
CA ILE A 281 37.26 5.83 -23.52
C ILE A 281 36.35 6.52 -24.55
N LYS A 282 36.09 7.83 -24.38
CA LYS A 282 35.25 8.59 -25.31
C LYS A 282 35.84 8.79 -26.69
N SER A 283 37.17 8.95 -26.78
CA SER A 283 37.87 9.15 -28.06
C SER A 283 38.22 7.85 -28.78
N GLY A 284 38.00 6.69 -28.18
CA GLY A 284 38.40 5.40 -28.74
C GLY A 284 39.89 5.15 -28.78
N GLN A 285 40.69 5.98 -28.10
CA GLN A 285 42.17 5.89 -28.07
C GLN A 285 42.63 4.90 -26.98
N LEU A 286 42.08 3.68 -27.03
CA LEU A 286 42.46 2.59 -26.14
C LEU A 286 43.51 1.71 -26.83
N THR A 287 44.61 1.43 -26.15
CA THR A 287 45.59 0.44 -26.62
C THR A 287 45.01 -0.96 -26.45
N PRO A 288 45.41 -1.97 -27.28
CA PRO A 288 44.91 -3.33 -27.13
C PRO A 288 45.07 -3.90 -25.72
N CYS A 289 46.11 -3.52 -25.00
CA CYS A 289 46.34 -3.93 -23.61
C CYS A 289 45.24 -3.41 -22.64
N LEU A 290 44.75 -2.19 -22.86
CA LEU A 290 43.68 -1.56 -22.05
C LEU A 290 42.30 -2.14 -22.37
N LEU A 291 42.08 -2.64 -23.58
CA LEU A 291 40.84 -3.36 -23.95
C LEU A 291 40.76 -4.70 -23.24
N TYR A 292 41.86 -5.45 -23.16
CA TYR A 292 41.88 -6.72 -22.41
C TYR A 292 41.65 -6.55 -20.89
N THR A 293 42.08 -5.44 -20.32
CA THR A 293 41.85 -5.14 -18.90
C THR A 293 40.38 -4.82 -18.65
N SER A 294 39.66 -4.25 -19.62
CA SER A 294 38.21 -3.97 -19.49
C SER A 294 37.33 -5.21 -19.65
N ASP A 295 37.77 -6.25 -20.36
CA ASP A 295 37.07 -7.52 -20.51
C ASP A 295 37.27 -8.44 -19.29
N ALA A 296 38.28 -8.20 -18.47
CA ALA A 296 38.63 -8.97 -17.30
C ALA A 296 38.09 -8.36 -15.99
N ALA A 297 37.48 -7.17 -16.04
CA ALA A 297 36.92 -6.45 -14.91
C ALA A 297 35.41 -6.55 -14.86
#